data_a0e6e245ea95bf0b94501e5b613750f3
#
_entry.id   a0e6e245ea95bf0b94501e5b613750f3
#
_cell.length_a   1.000
_cell.length_b   1.000
_cell.length_c   1.000
_cell.angle_alpha   90.00
_cell.angle_beta   90.00
_cell.angle_gamma   90.00
#
_symmetry.space_group_name_H-M   'P 1'
#
loop_
_entity.id
_entity.type
_entity.pdbx_description
1 polymer ?
#
loop_
_entity_poly.entity_id
_entity_poly.type
_entity_poly.pdbx_seq_one_letter_code
_entity_poly.pdbx_strand_id
1 'polypeptide(L)'
;MPSPRPEQLTGQLHGVLEPVVTAAGFELDEIEVRAAGRRHTVRIVVDAEHGVGLDDIARVSRAASAELDGHEHLIGGSYTLEVTSPGVDRPLTGPRHWRRAHLRLVAVRCLDGKTFQGRVGRAGEESVTLLVDGVCRELAYADVTHASVQVEFRPPPEGELRLLAVTPAGDTAGPAASGGTA
;
A
#
# COMPACT_ATOMS: atom_id res chain seq x y z
N MET A 1 25.79 -17.20 22.14
CA MET A 1 24.53 -17.47 21.43
C MET A 1 24.60 -16.81 20.07
N PRO A 2 24.39 -17.52 18.98
CA PRO A 2 24.34 -16.90 17.66
C PRO A 2 23.16 -15.93 17.62
N SER A 3 23.40 -14.72 17.10
CA SER A 3 22.33 -13.75 16.87
C SER A 3 21.29 -14.37 15.92
N PRO A 4 19.99 -14.19 16.17
CA PRO A 4 18.95 -14.72 15.28
C PRO A 4 19.16 -14.18 13.86
N ARG A 5 18.87 -15.01 12.86
CA ARG A 5 18.96 -14.57 11.47
C ARG A 5 17.97 -13.41 11.24
N PRO A 6 18.30 -12.42 10.41
CA PRO A 6 17.43 -11.25 10.19
C PRO A 6 15.97 -11.60 9.90
N GLU A 7 15.73 -12.64 9.12
CA GLU A 7 14.37 -13.12 8.79
C GLU A 7 13.61 -13.67 10.01
N GLN A 8 14.29 -14.38 10.90
CA GLN A 8 13.69 -14.89 12.13
C GLN A 8 13.36 -13.77 13.11
N LEU A 9 14.26 -12.78 13.22
CA LEU A 9 14.04 -11.61 14.04
C LEU A 9 12.86 -10.78 13.54
N THR A 10 12.78 -10.55 12.21
CA THR A 10 11.66 -9.85 11.60
C THR A 10 10.33 -10.54 11.88
N GLY A 11 10.27 -11.88 11.77
CA GLY A 11 9.06 -12.65 12.09
C GLY A 11 8.65 -12.56 13.57
N GLN A 12 9.62 -12.60 14.50
CA GLN A 12 9.34 -12.44 15.93
C GLN A 12 8.84 -11.02 16.27
N LEU A 13 9.48 -9.99 15.68
CA LEU A 13 9.06 -8.61 15.86
C LEU A 13 7.69 -8.34 15.25
N HIS A 14 7.36 -8.98 14.15
CA HIS A 14 6.02 -8.88 13.55
C HIS A 14 4.95 -9.38 14.53
N GLY A 15 5.16 -10.55 15.13
CA GLY A 15 4.21 -11.11 16.12
C GLY A 15 4.01 -10.23 17.36
N VAL A 16 5.04 -9.47 17.76
CA VAL A 16 4.99 -8.55 18.91
C VAL A 16 4.35 -7.21 18.54
N LEU A 17 4.69 -6.66 17.38
CA LEU A 17 4.29 -5.31 16.98
C LEU A 17 2.93 -5.23 16.29
N GLU A 18 2.52 -6.27 15.56
CA GLU A 18 1.25 -6.28 14.84
C GLU A 18 0.03 -6.04 15.76
N PRO A 19 -0.11 -6.70 16.94
CA PRO A 19 -1.21 -6.45 17.86
C PRO A 19 -1.25 -5.00 18.36
N VAL A 20 -0.07 -4.42 18.62
CA VAL A 20 0.05 -3.04 19.13
C VAL A 20 -0.33 -2.01 18.07
N VAL A 21 0.14 -2.20 16.85
CA VAL A 21 -0.18 -1.34 15.71
C VAL A 21 -1.68 -1.43 15.37
N THR A 22 -2.24 -2.64 15.38
CA THR A 22 -3.67 -2.88 15.15
C THR A 22 -4.53 -2.24 16.24
N ALA A 23 -4.15 -2.36 17.51
CA ALA A 23 -4.85 -1.72 18.62
C ALA A 23 -4.82 -0.18 18.54
N ALA A 24 -3.78 0.38 17.92
CA ALA A 24 -3.71 1.82 17.63
C ALA A 24 -4.55 2.27 16.41
N GLY A 25 -5.19 1.32 15.70
CA GLY A 25 -6.06 1.60 14.54
C GLY A 25 -5.32 1.64 13.20
N PHE A 26 -4.12 1.04 13.15
CA PHE A 26 -3.27 0.99 11.95
C PHE A 26 -2.98 -0.44 11.52
N GLU A 27 -2.49 -0.62 10.32
CA GLU A 27 -1.97 -1.88 9.81
C GLU A 27 -0.44 -1.83 9.77
N LEU A 28 0.20 -2.88 10.23
CA LEU A 28 1.64 -3.08 10.10
C LEU A 28 1.92 -3.65 8.72
N ASP A 29 2.55 -2.84 7.89
CA ASP A 29 2.74 -3.16 6.48
C ASP A 29 4.10 -3.81 6.21
N GLU A 30 5.15 -3.30 6.85
CA GLU A 30 6.50 -3.81 6.69
C GLU A 30 7.32 -3.62 7.97
N ILE A 31 8.20 -4.58 8.26
CA ILE A 31 9.25 -4.46 9.27
C ILE A 31 10.59 -4.72 8.60
N GLU A 32 11.51 -3.81 8.77
CA GLU A 32 12.88 -3.95 8.35
C GLU A 32 13.82 -3.83 9.56
N VAL A 33 14.72 -4.78 9.70
CA VAL A 33 15.76 -4.74 10.73
C VAL A 33 17.12 -4.62 10.07
N ARG A 34 17.82 -3.53 10.36
CA ARG A 34 19.18 -3.29 9.89
C ARG A 34 20.14 -3.34 11.08
N ALA A 35 21.17 -4.16 10.97
CA ALA A 35 22.24 -4.22 11.96
C ALA A 35 23.41 -3.32 11.51
N ALA A 36 23.85 -2.45 12.41
CA ALA A 36 25.04 -1.63 12.24
C ALA A 36 25.97 -1.83 13.45
N GLY A 37 26.78 -2.88 13.40
CA GLY A 37 27.63 -3.30 14.52
C GLY A 37 26.78 -3.80 15.70
N ARG A 38 26.87 -3.12 16.85
CA ARG A 38 26.09 -3.45 18.06
C ARG A 38 24.75 -2.71 18.15
N ARG A 39 24.42 -1.87 17.18
CA ARG A 39 23.17 -1.13 17.11
C ARG A 39 22.29 -1.71 16.04
N HIS A 40 21.01 -1.75 16.32
CA HIS A 40 19.99 -2.18 15.36
C HIS A 40 19.06 -1.01 15.04
N THR A 41 18.66 -0.88 13.81
CA THR A 41 17.53 -0.01 13.43
C THR A 41 16.36 -0.91 13.11
N VAL A 42 15.29 -0.74 13.85
CA VAL A 42 13.99 -1.40 13.58
C VAL A 42 13.12 -0.34 12.91
N ARG A 43 12.88 -0.51 11.63
CA ARG A 43 11.99 0.35 10.86
C ARG A 43 10.67 -0.37 10.65
N ILE A 44 9.59 0.28 11.03
CA ILE A 44 8.24 -0.20 10.77
C ILE A 44 7.50 0.76 9.85
N VAL A 45 6.80 0.21 8.89
CA VAL A 45 5.91 0.94 8.00
C VAL A 45 4.49 0.63 8.42
N VAL A 46 3.74 1.66 8.79
CA VAL A 46 2.34 1.55 9.21
C VAL A 46 1.44 2.30 8.24
N ASP A 47 0.27 1.75 7.97
CA ASP A 47 -0.66 2.31 7.02
C ASP A 47 -2.10 2.30 7.57
N ALA A 48 -2.96 3.12 7.01
CA ALA A 48 -4.38 3.18 7.33
C ALA A 48 -5.20 3.60 6.11
N GLU A 49 -6.48 3.23 6.09
CA GLU A 49 -7.38 3.51 4.97
C GLU A 49 -7.46 5.01 4.63
N HIS A 50 -7.39 5.88 5.64
CA HIS A 50 -7.45 7.34 5.49
C HIS A 50 -6.08 8.02 5.51
N GLY A 51 -5.00 7.23 5.41
CA GLY A 51 -3.64 7.72 5.52
C GLY A 51 -3.15 7.82 6.98
N VAL A 52 -1.88 8.18 7.15
CA VAL A 52 -1.21 8.24 8.45
C VAL A 52 -0.60 9.64 8.62
N GLY A 53 -1.06 10.37 9.63
CA GLY A 53 -0.55 11.70 9.98
C GLY A 53 0.65 11.65 10.93
N LEU A 54 1.30 12.81 11.15
CA LEU A 54 2.44 12.90 12.07
C LEU A 54 2.08 12.54 13.51
N ASP A 55 0.90 12.93 13.98
CA ASP A 55 0.43 12.58 15.33
C ASP A 55 0.17 11.09 15.48
N ASP A 56 -0.29 10.46 14.42
CA ASP A 56 -0.49 9.00 14.34
C ASP A 56 0.85 8.27 14.42
N ILE A 57 1.84 8.72 13.65
CA ILE A 57 3.22 8.19 13.70
C ILE A 57 3.77 8.28 15.13
N ALA A 58 3.60 9.44 15.77
CA ALA A 58 4.06 9.64 17.14
C ALA A 58 3.34 8.72 18.15
N ARG A 59 2.04 8.50 17.98
CA ARG A 59 1.24 7.59 18.81
C ARG A 59 1.69 6.14 18.66
N VAL A 60 1.81 5.67 17.42
CA VAL A 60 2.29 4.30 17.12
C VAL A 60 3.72 4.12 17.60
N SER A 61 4.60 5.09 17.40
CA SER A 61 5.99 5.04 17.86
C SER A 61 6.10 4.84 19.36
N ARG A 62 5.30 5.57 20.16
CA ARG A 62 5.28 5.39 21.61
C ARG A 62 4.79 4.00 22.03
N ALA A 63 3.71 3.52 21.41
CA ALA A 63 3.14 2.21 21.70
C ALA A 63 4.10 1.08 21.32
N ALA A 64 4.68 1.15 20.13
CA ALA A 64 5.66 0.17 19.64
C ALA A 64 6.94 0.17 20.47
N SER A 65 7.45 1.34 20.90
CA SER A 65 8.62 1.43 21.78
C SER A 65 8.37 0.78 23.14
N ALA A 66 7.22 1.07 23.77
CA ALA A 66 6.87 0.46 25.06
C ALA A 66 6.78 -1.08 24.98
N GLU A 67 6.25 -1.61 23.86
CA GLU A 67 6.20 -3.06 23.65
C GLU A 67 7.58 -3.67 23.42
N LEU A 68 8.41 -3.01 22.61
CA LEU A 68 9.78 -3.47 22.34
C LEU A 68 10.67 -3.43 23.58
N ASP A 69 10.47 -2.48 24.49
CA ASP A 69 11.20 -2.41 25.77
C ASP A 69 10.94 -3.66 26.63
N GLY A 70 9.73 -4.24 26.55
CA GLY A 70 9.42 -5.53 27.17
C GLY A 70 10.06 -6.74 26.46
N HIS A 71 10.55 -6.56 25.25
CA HIS A 71 11.05 -7.61 24.38
C HIS A 71 12.49 -7.37 23.88
N GLU A 72 13.29 -6.58 24.60
CA GLU A 72 14.68 -6.25 24.24
C GLU A 72 15.56 -7.48 23.98
N HIS A 73 15.27 -8.60 24.64
CA HIS A 73 15.98 -9.86 24.46
C HIS A 73 15.90 -10.42 23.02
N LEU A 74 14.89 -10.04 22.25
CA LEU A 74 14.74 -10.45 20.84
C LEU A 74 15.78 -9.75 19.96
N ILE A 75 16.06 -8.49 20.21
CA ILE A 75 16.92 -7.66 19.37
C ILE A 75 18.40 -7.91 19.69
N GLY A 76 18.71 -8.26 20.94
CA GLY A 76 20.07 -8.63 21.37
C GLY A 76 21.06 -7.47 21.43
N GLY A 77 20.60 -6.22 21.51
CA GLY A 77 21.42 -5.02 21.59
C GLY A 77 20.59 -3.74 21.65
N SER A 78 21.27 -2.60 21.67
CA SER A 78 20.58 -1.32 21.59
C SER A 78 19.94 -1.14 20.19
N TYR A 79 18.74 -0.58 20.17
CA TYR A 79 18.02 -0.35 18.93
C TYR A 79 17.54 1.11 18.80
N THR A 80 17.29 1.51 17.57
CA THR A 80 16.56 2.73 17.22
C THR A 80 15.30 2.31 16.51
N LEU A 81 14.13 2.77 16.97
CA LEU A 81 12.86 2.54 16.33
C LEU A 81 12.55 3.69 15.36
N GLU A 82 12.28 3.35 14.11
CA GLU A 82 11.80 4.26 13.08
C GLU A 82 10.39 3.85 12.68
N VAL A 83 9.41 4.74 12.87
CA VAL A 83 8.04 4.52 12.42
C VAL A 83 7.74 5.47 11.27
N THR A 84 7.25 4.93 10.17
CA THR A 84 6.94 5.71 8.97
C THR A 84 5.64 5.23 8.31
N SER A 85 5.08 6.05 7.46
CA SER A 85 4.00 5.66 6.55
C SER A 85 4.58 5.23 5.19
N PRO A 86 3.84 4.47 4.36
CA PRO A 86 4.24 4.17 3.00
C PRO A 86 4.44 5.47 2.21
N GLY A 87 5.57 5.56 1.50
CA GLY A 87 5.81 6.68 0.58
C GLY A 87 4.83 6.66 -0.60
N VAL A 88 4.64 7.84 -1.24
CA VAL A 88 3.80 7.97 -2.46
C VAL A 88 4.34 7.14 -3.64
N ASP A 89 5.63 6.85 -3.64
CA ASP A 89 6.29 6.06 -4.70
C ASP A 89 6.15 4.54 -4.52
N ARG A 90 5.46 4.11 -3.45
CA ARG A 90 5.28 2.68 -3.19
C ARG A 90 4.43 2.05 -4.29
N PRO A 91 4.89 0.93 -4.89
CA PRO A 91 4.08 0.20 -5.86
C PRO A 91 2.80 -0.36 -5.24
N LEU A 92 1.70 -0.26 -5.99
CA LEU A 92 0.43 -0.90 -5.65
C LEU A 92 0.50 -2.37 -6.07
N THR A 93 0.78 -3.27 -5.12
CA THR A 93 1.06 -4.68 -5.40
C THR A 93 -0.09 -5.62 -5.06
N GLY A 94 -1.13 -5.15 -4.38
CA GLY A 94 -2.25 -6.00 -3.98
C GLY A 94 -3.56 -5.24 -3.83
N PRO A 95 -4.69 -5.95 -3.73
CA PRO A 95 -6.04 -5.37 -3.70
C PRO A 95 -6.20 -4.28 -2.63
N ARG A 96 -5.64 -4.48 -1.45
CA ARG A 96 -5.68 -3.50 -0.35
C ARG A 96 -5.01 -2.18 -0.71
N HIS A 97 -3.91 -2.21 -1.48
CA HIS A 97 -3.21 -0.99 -1.89
C HIS A 97 -4.06 -0.19 -2.88
N TRP A 98 -4.75 -0.87 -3.78
CA TRP A 98 -5.67 -0.25 -4.71
C TRP A 98 -6.91 0.32 -4.01
N ARG A 99 -7.49 -0.39 -3.03
CA ARG A 99 -8.59 0.13 -2.20
C ARG A 99 -8.21 1.43 -1.48
N ARG A 100 -7.01 1.50 -0.92
CA ARG A 100 -6.47 2.70 -0.26
C ARG A 100 -6.17 3.84 -1.22
N ALA A 101 -5.84 3.51 -2.46
CA ALA A 101 -5.64 4.50 -3.52
C ALA A 101 -6.96 5.00 -4.15
N HIS A 102 -8.13 4.65 -3.58
CA HIS A 102 -9.44 5.09 -4.08
C HIS A 102 -9.47 6.61 -4.28
N LEU A 103 -9.95 7.04 -5.45
CA LEU A 103 -10.01 8.41 -5.93
C LEU A 103 -8.64 9.11 -6.13
N ARG A 104 -7.53 8.40 -5.99
CA ARG A 104 -6.21 8.93 -6.31
C ARG A 104 -5.86 8.70 -7.76
N LEU A 105 -5.08 9.61 -8.33
CA LEU A 105 -4.47 9.42 -9.64
C LEU A 105 -3.30 8.46 -9.52
N VAL A 106 -3.22 7.48 -10.41
CA VAL A 106 -2.15 6.50 -10.46
C VAL A 106 -1.52 6.44 -11.84
N ALA A 107 -0.22 6.22 -11.89
CA ALA A 107 0.48 5.83 -13.11
C ALA A 107 0.60 4.30 -13.14
N VAL A 108 0.23 3.70 -14.25
CA VAL A 108 0.19 2.25 -14.43
C VAL A 108 1.07 1.86 -15.61
N ARG A 109 1.82 0.78 -15.45
CA ARG A 109 2.53 0.07 -16.51
C ARG A 109 1.99 -1.35 -16.58
N CYS A 110 1.54 -1.76 -17.75
CA CYS A 110 0.99 -3.08 -18.02
C CYS A 110 2.05 -4.05 -18.58
N LEU A 111 1.72 -5.34 -18.57
CA LEU A 111 2.55 -6.42 -19.13
C LEU A 111 2.79 -6.25 -20.63
N ASP A 112 1.82 -5.69 -21.37
CA ASP A 112 1.93 -5.39 -22.80
C ASP A 112 2.82 -4.16 -23.13
N GLY A 113 3.44 -3.57 -22.08
CA GLY A 113 4.31 -2.40 -22.19
C GLY A 113 3.58 -1.06 -22.23
N LYS A 114 2.24 -1.05 -22.27
CA LYS A 114 1.48 0.20 -22.23
C LYS A 114 1.63 0.89 -20.88
N THR A 115 1.72 2.21 -20.94
CA THR A 115 1.72 3.08 -19.76
C THR A 115 0.63 4.13 -19.90
N PHE A 116 -0.10 4.36 -18.82
CA PHE A 116 -1.14 5.39 -18.76
C PHE A 116 -1.35 5.87 -17.34
N GLN A 117 -2.09 6.95 -17.20
CA GLN A 117 -2.56 7.42 -15.91
C GLN A 117 -4.08 7.24 -15.84
N GLY A 118 -4.57 6.94 -14.64
CA GLY A 118 -6.00 6.79 -14.40
C GLY A 118 -6.35 7.10 -12.94
N ARG A 119 -7.58 7.51 -12.71
CA ARG A 119 -8.08 7.69 -11.35
C ARG A 119 -8.68 6.40 -10.85
N VAL A 120 -8.29 5.99 -9.65
CA VAL A 120 -8.74 4.74 -9.04
C VAL A 120 -10.20 4.86 -8.62
N GLY A 121 -11.01 3.98 -9.15
CA GLY A 121 -12.38 3.76 -8.73
C GLY A 121 -12.49 2.59 -7.75
N ARG A 122 -13.46 1.73 -7.96
CA ARG A 122 -13.68 0.56 -7.12
C ARG A 122 -12.57 -0.48 -7.34
N ALA A 123 -12.01 -0.98 -6.26
CA ALA A 123 -11.01 -2.05 -6.27
C ALA A 123 -11.61 -3.34 -5.68
N GLY A 124 -11.68 -4.38 -6.49
CA GLY A 124 -12.09 -5.73 -6.13
C GLY A 124 -10.91 -6.59 -5.65
N GLU A 125 -11.11 -7.89 -5.64
CA GLU A 125 -10.07 -8.85 -5.25
C GLU A 125 -9.07 -9.15 -6.37
N GLU A 126 -9.52 -9.13 -7.64
CA GLU A 126 -8.72 -9.49 -8.80
C GLU A 126 -8.49 -8.33 -9.78
N SER A 127 -9.29 -7.28 -9.67
CA SER A 127 -9.29 -6.15 -10.60
C SER A 127 -9.62 -4.83 -9.93
N VAL A 128 -9.33 -3.74 -10.65
CA VAL A 128 -9.66 -2.38 -10.26
C VAL A 128 -10.33 -1.65 -11.42
N THR A 129 -11.33 -0.83 -11.12
CA THR A 129 -11.88 0.13 -12.07
C THR A 129 -10.99 1.37 -12.10
N LEU A 130 -10.53 1.77 -13.27
CA LEU A 130 -9.77 2.99 -13.51
C LEU A 130 -10.51 3.91 -14.47
N LEU A 131 -10.61 5.18 -14.12
CA LEU A 131 -11.05 6.22 -15.04
C LEU A 131 -9.85 6.72 -15.84
N VAL A 132 -9.82 6.41 -17.12
CA VAL A 132 -8.76 6.77 -18.06
C VAL A 132 -9.37 7.56 -19.21
N ASP A 133 -8.91 8.79 -19.42
CA ASP A 133 -9.42 9.67 -20.49
C ASP A 133 -10.95 9.81 -20.50
N GLY A 134 -11.56 9.92 -19.31
CA GLY A 134 -13.01 10.06 -19.15
C GLY A 134 -13.83 8.77 -19.31
N VAL A 135 -13.18 7.61 -19.48
CA VAL A 135 -13.82 6.30 -19.64
C VAL A 135 -13.40 5.37 -18.49
N CYS A 136 -14.38 4.78 -17.82
CA CYS A 136 -14.11 3.74 -16.82
C CYS A 136 -13.71 2.43 -17.51
N ARG A 137 -12.58 1.88 -17.08
CA ARG A 137 -12.05 0.59 -17.58
C ARG A 137 -11.71 -0.30 -16.39
N GLU A 138 -11.97 -1.58 -16.55
CA GLU A 138 -11.53 -2.58 -15.60
C GLU A 138 -10.13 -3.07 -15.98
N LEU A 139 -9.24 -3.14 -14.98
CA LEU A 139 -7.88 -3.61 -15.13
C LEU A 139 -7.63 -4.74 -14.13
N ALA A 140 -7.27 -5.91 -14.64
CA ALA A 140 -6.87 -7.03 -13.78
C ALA A 140 -5.49 -6.76 -13.16
N TYR A 141 -5.32 -7.09 -11.89
CA TYR A 141 -4.01 -6.91 -11.22
C TYR A 141 -2.91 -7.74 -11.87
N ALA A 142 -3.27 -8.89 -12.44
CA ALA A 142 -2.34 -9.75 -13.18
C ALA A 142 -1.71 -9.08 -14.40
N ASP A 143 -2.38 -8.09 -14.99
CA ASP A 143 -1.88 -7.36 -16.16
C ASP A 143 -0.99 -6.17 -15.80
N VAL A 144 -0.80 -5.89 -14.50
CA VAL A 144 -0.02 -4.76 -14.01
C VAL A 144 1.39 -5.19 -13.65
N THR A 145 2.40 -4.59 -14.26
CA THR A 145 3.80 -4.76 -13.88
C THR A 145 4.23 -3.76 -12.81
N HIS A 146 3.68 -2.55 -12.88
CA HIS A 146 3.97 -1.50 -11.91
C HIS A 146 2.84 -0.49 -11.85
N ALA A 147 2.47 -0.07 -10.66
CA ALA A 147 1.54 1.04 -10.46
C ALA A 147 1.94 1.84 -9.22
N SER A 148 1.86 3.16 -9.30
CA SER A 148 2.16 4.06 -8.18
C SER A 148 1.21 5.25 -8.15
N VAL A 149 0.91 5.73 -6.93
CA VAL A 149 0.10 6.93 -6.73
C VAL A 149 0.88 8.15 -7.18
N GLN A 150 0.21 9.04 -7.92
CA GLN A 150 0.78 10.31 -8.35
C GLN A 150 0.44 11.42 -7.36
N VAL A 151 1.38 12.35 -7.19
CA VAL A 151 1.14 13.55 -6.37
C VAL A 151 0.25 14.51 -7.15
N GLU A 152 -0.88 14.88 -6.54
CA GLU A 152 -1.80 15.87 -7.08
C GLU A 152 -1.77 17.11 -6.19
N PHE A 153 -1.56 18.28 -6.81
CA PHE A 153 -1.55 19.58 -6.11
C PHE A 153 -2.92 20.26 -6.11
N ARG A 154 -3.90 19.64 -6.75
CA ARG A 154 -5.28 20.10 -6.84
C ARG A 154 -6.23 18.97 -6.48
N PRO A 155 -7.41 19.27 -5.93
CA PRO A 155 -8.41 18.24 -5.67
C PRO A 155 -8.85 17.57 -7.00
N PRO A 156 -9.29 16.32 -6.95
CA PRO A 156 -9.82 15.63 -8.12
C PRO A 156 -10.96 16.43 -8.78
N PRO A 157 -11.02 16.47 -10.13
CA PRO A 157 -12.11 17.12 -10.84
C PRO A 157 -13.46 16.49 -10.48
N GLU A 158 -14.47 17.31 -10.19
CA GLU A 158 -15.82 16.82 -9.85
C GLU A 158 -16.44 15.95 -10.93
N GLY A 159 -16.14 16.20 -12.20
CA GLY A 159 -16.61 15.39 -13.32
C GLY A 159 -16.08 13.96 -13.25
N GLU A 160 -14.81 13.77 -12.89
CA GLU A 160 -14.21 12.45 -12.72
C GLU A 160 -14.81 11.69 -11.53
N LEU A 161 -15.06 12.39 -10.42
CA LEU A 161 -15.69 11.81 -9.24
C LEU A 161 -17.12 11.34 -9.53
N ARG A 162 -17.88 12.09 -10.33
CA ARG A 162 -19.23 11.70 -10.76
C ARG A 162 -19.20 10.45 -11.64
N LEU A 163 -18.27 10.37 -12.60
CA LEU A 163 -18.14 9.19 -13.46
C LEU A 163 -17.82 7.92 -12.67
N LEU A 164 -16.94 8.03 -11.68
CA LEU A 164 -16.60 6.89 -10.81
C LEU A 164 -17.72 6.50 -9.86
N ALA A 165 -18.55 7.46 -9.40
CA ALA A 165 -19.69 7.19 -8.54
C ALA A 165 -20.84 6.48 -9.25
N VAL A 166 -20.99 6.68 -10.56
CA VAL A 166 -22.10 6.14 -11.39
C VAL A 166 -21.76 4.75 -11.96
N THR A 167 -20.49 4.34 -11.97
CA THR A 167 -20.11 3.06 -12.59
C THR A 167 -20.54 1.88 -11.70
N PRO A 168 -21.60 1.12 -12.08
CA PRO A 168 -22.00 -0.08 -11.36
C PRO A 168 -20.94 -1.19 -11.50
N ALA A 169 -20.91 -2.11 -10.54
CA ALA A 169 -20.08 -3.29 -10.61
C ALA A 169 -20.54 -4.18 -11.77
N GLY A 170 -19.70 -4.34 -12.78
CA GLY A 170 -19.85 -5.36 -13.81
C GLY A 170 -20.70 -4.97 -15.01
N ASP A 171 -20.13 -4.20 -15.93
CA ASP A 171 -20.51 -4.30 -17.34
C ASP A 171 -19.22 -4.57 -18.13
N THR A 172 -18.98 -5.84 -18.38
CA THR A 172 -17.92 -6.33 -19.28
C THR A 172 -18.34 -6.01 -20.71
N ALA A 173 -18.04 -4.81 -21.17
CA ALA A 173 -18.05 -4.55 -22.60
C ALA A 173 -16.77 -5.19 -23.20
N GLY A 174 -16.86 -6.47 -23.54
CA GLY A 174 -15.90 -7.15 -24.38
C GLY A 174 -15.80 -6.43 -25.74
N PRO A 175 -14.60 -6.43 -26.38
CA PRO A 175 -14.47 -5.83 -27.70
C PRO A 175 -15.33 -6.61 -28.69
N ALA A 176 -16.28 -5.91 -29.30
CA ALA A 176 -17.06 -6.45 -30.42
C ALA A 176 -16.07 -6.79 -31.55
N ALA A 177 -15.88 -8.08 -31.79
CA ALA A 177 -15.26 -8.58 -32.99
C ALA A 177 -16.18 -8.26 -34.17
N SER A 178 -15.86 -7.23 -34.92
CA SER A 178 -16.47 -7.01 -36.20
C SER A 178 -15.91 -8.01 -37.22
N GLY A 179 -16.58 -9.15 -37.35
CA GLY A 179 -16.43 -10.02 -38.50
C GLY A 179 -16.99 -9.31 -39.74
N GLY A 180 -16.11 -8.93 -40.62
CA GLY A 180 -16.47 -8.51 -41.95
C GLY A 180 -16.36 -9.70 -42.90
N THR A 181 -17.52 -10.18 -43.36
CA THR A 181 -17.67 -11.13 -44.47
C THR A 181 -17.73 -10.36 -45.76
N ALA A 182 -17.01 -10.78 -46.75
CA ALA A 182 -17.30 -11.00 -48.15
C ALA A 182 -16.06 -10.90 -48.99
#